data_85459c49ddebef864f9d96ec29356073
#
_entry.id   85459c49ddebef864f9d96ec29356073
#
_cell.length_a   1.000
_cell.length_b   1.000
_cell.length_c   1.000
_cell.angle_alpha   90.00
_cell.angle_beta   90.00
_cell.angle_gamma   90.00
#
_symmetry.space_group_name_H-M   'P 1'
#
loop_
_entity.id
_entity.type
_entity.pdbx_description
1 polymer ?
#
loop_
_entity_poly.entity_id
_entity_poly.type
_entity_poly.pdbx_seq_one_letter_code
_entity_poly.pdbx_strand_id
1 'polypeptide(L)'
;MGEISIHVKELTVLSKSVKPLPVVKEKDGVVYDAFTNTEQRYRQRYLDLIVNPEVKDVFVKRTKILNTIRDFFNSFGYIEVETPVLQSIPGGAAARPFITHHNTLDIPLYLRIANELYLKRLIVGGFEGVYEFSRNFRNEGMDRTHNPEFTCLEIYVAYKDYFWMMDFTEQMIEKVALALHGQTKVQLGDKEIDFKRPFARVSMRDAIMEHTGY
;
A
#
# COMPACT_ATOMS: atom_id res chain seq x y z
N MET A 1 28.81 -27.99 -12.92
CA MET A 1 27.56 -27.77 -13.67
C MET A 1 27.81 -26.61 -14.60
N GLY A 2 27.52 -26.74 -15.90
CA GLY A 2 27.71 -25.67 -16.87
C GLY A 2 26.63 -24.61 -16.75
N GLU A 3 26.94 -23.37 -17.13
CA GLU A 3 25.95 -22.31 -17.25
C GLU A 3 24.90 -22.64 -18.30
N ILE A 4 23.66 -22.22 -18.07
CA ILE A 4 22.59 -22.35 -19.06
C ILE A 4 22.90 -21.38 -20.20
N SER A 5 23.17 -21.91 -21.40
CA SER A 5 23.47 -21.14 -22.61
C SER A 5 22.32 -21.22 -23.60
N ILE A 6 22.02 -20.10 -24.25
CA ILE A 6 21.02 -20.03 -25.32
C ILE A 6 21.74 -19.84 -26.64
N HIS A 7 21.49 -20.74 -27.58
CA HIS A 7 22.00 -20.60 -28.97
C HIS A 7 21.00 -19.79 -29.77
N VAL A 8 21.34 -18.53 -30.04
CA VAL A 8 20.48 -17.59 -30.79
C VAL A 8 20.61 -17.90 -32.30
N LYS A 9 19.47 -18.22 -32.94
CA LYS A 9 19.38 -18.45 -34.38
C LYS A 9 19.03 -17.19 -35.16
N GLU A 10 18.21 -16.33 -34.56
CA GLU A 10 17.76 -15.09 -35.18
C GLU A 10 17.59 -14.01 -34.11
N LEU A 11 17.96 -12.78 -34.43
CA LEU A 11 17.80 -11.60 -33.56
C LEU A 11 17.21 -10.45 -34.38
N THR A 12 16.04 -9.97 -33.91
CA THR A 12 15.41 -8.80 -34.51
C THR A 12 15.43 -7.64 -33.50
N VAL A 13 16.01 -6.51 -33.84
CA VAL A 13 16.00 -5.30 -33.05
C VAL A 13 14.69 -4.56 -33.31
N LEU A 14 13.77 -4.54 -32.34
CA LEU A 14 12.46 -3.91 -32.48
C LEU A 14 12.53 -2.39 -32.40
N SER A 15 13.35 -1.85 -31.49
CA SER A 15 13.64 -0.42 -31.41
C SER A 15 15.00 -0.18 -30.77
N LYS A 16 15.59 0.97 -31.04
CA LYS A 16 16.86 1.40 -30.42
C LYS A 16 16.60 2.29 -29.23
N SER A 17 17.35 2.09 -28.15
CA SER A 17 17.36 3.04 -27.03
C SER A 17 18.07 4.33 -27.49
N VAL A 18 17.39 5.48 -27.29
CA VAL A 18 17.94 6.79 -27.65
C VAL A 18 18.92 7.30 -26.59
N LYS A 19 18.73 6.87 -25.33
CA LYS A 19 19.60 7.23 -24.19
C LYS A 19 20.21 5.97 -23.58
N PRO A 20 21.46 6.01 -23.12
CA PRO A 20 22.05 4.90 -22.37
C PRO A 20 21.30 4.64 -21.07
N LEU A 21 21.24 3.39 -20.64
CA LEU A 21 20.77 3.04 -19.31
C LEU A 21 21.83 3.45 -18.27
N PRO A 22 21.42 3.89 -17.07
CA PRO A 22 22.33 4.17 -15.95
C PRO A 22 22.81 2.84 -15.33
N VAL A 23 23.67 2.12 -16.05
CA VAL A 23 24.22 0.85 -15.59
C VAL A 23 25.41 1.13 -14.69
N VAL A 24 25.43 0.48 -13.52
CA VAL A 24 26.55 0.55 -12.58
C VAL A 24 27.85 0.10 -13.28
N LYS A 25 28.86 0.94 -13.21
CA LYS A 25 30.23 0.62 -13.67
C LYS A 25 31.16 0.65 -12.47
N GLU A 26 31.94 -0.38 -12.31
CA GLU A 26 33.00 -0.43 -11.33
C GLU A 26 34.36 -0.32 -12.02
N LYS A 27 35.16 0.64 -11.57
CA LYS A 27 36.53 0.80 -12.04
C LYS A 27 37.43 1.16 -10.85
N ASP A 28 38.49 0.40 -10.65
CA ASP A 28 39.46 0.59 -9.56
C ASP A 28 38.83 0.65 -8.17
N GLY A 29 37.79 -0.20 -7.90
CA GLY A 29 37.06 -0.25 -6.65
C GLY A 29 36.09 0.92 -6.42
N VAL A 30 35.92 1.82 -7.42
CA VAL A 30 34.97 2.93 -7.39
C VAL A 30 33.77 2.60 -8.25
N VAL A 31 32.58 2.71 -7.64
CA VAL A 31 31.29 2.50 -8.31
C VAL A 31 30.82 3.81 -8.93
N TYR A 32 30.64 3.80 -10.25
CA TYR A 32 30.13 4.93 -11.01
C TYR A 32 28.73 4.63 -11.53
N ASP A 33 27.97 5.68 -11.79
CA ASP A 33 26.61 5.61 -12.40
C ASP A 33 25.61 4.76 -11.61
N ALA A 34 25.84 4.54 -10.32
CA ALA A 34 24.84 3.90 -9.45
C ALA A 34 23.61 4.80 -9.40
N PHE A 35 22.47 4.28 -9.89
CA PHE A 35 21.18 4.99 -9.87
C PHE A 35 20.59 4.98 -8.46
N THR A 36 21.24 5.74 -7.55
CA THR A 36 20.96 5.75 -6.10
C THR A 36 20.21 6.98 -5.62
N ASN A 37 20.19 8.07 -6.41
CA ASN A 37 19.49 9.29 -6.03
C ASN A 37 17.98 9.02 -5.89
N THR A 38 17.46 9.19 -4.67
CA THR A 38 16.08 8.86 -4.32
C THR A 38 15.06 9.59 -5.19
N GLU A 39 15.24 10.87 -5.43
CA GLU A 39 14.32 11.66 -6.26
C GLU A 39 14.31 11.17 -7.72
N GLN A 40 15.47 10.91 -8.29
CA GLN A 40 15.55 10.36 -9.65
C GLN A 40 14.93 8.98 -9.75
N ARG A 41 15.14 8.10 -8.77
CA ARG A 41 14.51 6.77 -8.70
C ARG A 41 12.98 6.86 -8.65
N TYR A 42 12.43 7.81 -7.91
CA TYR A 42 10.97 8.02 -7.87
C TYR A 42 10.43 8.62 -9.17
N ARG A 43 11.11 9.62 -9.74
CA ARG A 43 10.68 10.27 -10.99
C ARG A 43 10.83 9.38 -12.23
N GLN A 44 11.84 8.53 -12.24
CA GLN A 44 12.17 7.64 -13.35
C GLN A 44 12.08 6.16 -12.91
N ARG A 45 10.92 5.80 -12.33
CA ARG A 45 10.70 4.46 -11.78
C ARG A 45 10.96 3.34 -12.79
N TYR A 46 10.71 3.56 -14.07
CA TYR A 46 11.00 2.60 -15.13
C TYR A 46 12.50 2.30 -15.27
N LEU A 47 13.36 3.30 -15.09
CA LEU A 47 14.82 3.08 -15.06
C LEU A 47 15.24 2.35 -13.77
N ASP A 48 14.69 2.76 -12.64
CA ASP A 48 14.93 2.09 -11.34
C ASP A 48 14.60 0.60 -11.39
N LEU A 49 13.48 0.23 -12.02
CA LEU A 49 13.09 -1.18 -12.22
C LEU A 49 14.02 -1.97 -13.14
N ILE A 50 14.70 -1.29 -14.07
CA ILE A 50 15.67 -1.94 -14.98
C ILE A 50 17.00 -2.19 -14.27
N VAL A 51 17.50 -1.20 -13.53
CA VAL A 51 18.86 -1.23 -12.99
C VAL A 51 18.94 -1.74 -11.53
N ASN A 52 17.82 -1.73 -10.81
CA ASN A 52 17.70 -2.22 -9.45
C ASN A 52 16.62 -3.32 -9.38
N PRO A 53 16.93 -4.58 -9.73
CA PRO A 53 15.95 -5.66 -9.86
C PRO A 53 15.14 -5.91 -8.58
N GLU A 54 15.74 -5.69 -7.40
CA GLU A 54 15.08 -5.84 -6.10
C GLU A 54 13.87 -4.91 -5.91
N VAL A 55 13.84 -3.78 -6.62
CA VAL A 55 12.69 -2.84 -6.58
C VAL A 55 11.42 -3.50 -7.10
N LYS A 56 11.53 -4.35 -8.12
CA LYS A 56 10.39 -5.11 -8.66
C LYS A 56 9.75 -6.01 -7.61
N ASP A 57 10.57 -6.62 -6.75
CA ASP A 57 10.08 -7.52 -5.70
C ASP A 57 9.16 -6.81 -4.70
N VAL A 58 9.43 -5.54 -4.41
CA VAL A 58 8.57 -4.71 -3.54
C VAL A 58 7.15 -4.60 -4.13
N PHE A 59 7.03 -4.37 -5.43
CA PHE A 59 5.72 -4.27 -6.10
C PHE A 59 5.01 -5.61 -6.18
N VAL A 60 5.75 -6.69 -6.43
CA VAL A 60 5.19 -8.06 -6.41
C VAL A 60 4.69 -8.41 -5.01
N LYS A 61 5.48 -8.14 -3.97
CA LYS A 61 5.08 -8.34 -2.57
C LYS A 61 3.84 -7.51 -2.21
N ARG A 62 3.79 -6.24 -2.64
CA ARG A 62 2.61 -5.40 -2.43
C ARG A 62 1.35 -6.01 -3.05
N THR A 63 1.42 -6.50 -4.28
CA THR A 63 0.29 -7.19 -4.92
C THR A 63 -0.12 -8.43 -4.15
N LYS A 64 0.84 -9.23 -3.67
CA LYS A 64 0.57 -10.42 -2.86
C LYS A 64 -0.12 -10.07 -1.53
N ILE A 65 0.30 -8.97 -0.87
CA ILE A 65 -0.36 -8.45 0.34
C ILE A 65 -1.84 -8.14 0.06
N LEU A 66 -2.09 -7.32 -0.97
CA LEU A 66 -3.45 -6.90 -1.31
C LEU A 66 -4.37 -8.11 -1.63
N ASN A 67 -3.87 -9.07 -2.41
CA ASN A 67 -4.63 -10.28 -2.73
C ASN A 67 -4.88 -11.13 -1.49
N THR A 68 -3.89 -11.31 -0.61
CA THR A 68 -4.06 -12.07 0.64
C THR A 68 -5.11 -11.44 1.56
N ILE A 69 -5.16 -10.10 1.63
CA ILE A 69 -6.18 -9.38 2.40
C ILE A 69 -7.56 -9.57 1.77
N ARG A 70 -7.69 -9.48 0.43
CA ARG A 70 -8.94 -9.75 -0.28
C ARG A 70 -9.45 -11.15 0.00
N ASP A 71 -8.59 -12.16 -0.16
CA ASP A 71 -8.94 -13.55 0.10
C ASP A 71 -9.37 -13.76 1.56
N PHE A 72 -8.73 -13.06 2.49
CA PHE A 72 -9.10 -13.10 3.90
C PHE A 72 -10.50 -12.50 4.13
N PHE A 73 -10.79 -11.31 3.61
CA PHE A 73 -12.10 -10.67 3.79
C PHE A 73 -13.22 -11.44 3.08
N ASN A 74 -12.95 -11.92 1.86
CA ASN A 74 -13.88 -12.74 1.11
C ASN A 74 -14.20 -14.06 1.82
N SER A 75 -13.26 -14.62 2.61
CA SER A 75 -13.51 -15.84 3.40
C SER A 75 -14.53 -15.64 4.53
N PHE A 76 -14.79 -14.39 4.93
CA PHE A 76 -15.87 -14.02 5.86
C PHE A 76 -17.17 -13.65 5.15
N GLY A 77 -17.21 -13.70 3.81
CA GLY A 77 -18.36 -13.29 3.02
C GLY A 77 -18.50 -11.78 2.85
N TYR A 78 -17.46 -10.99 3.17
CA TYR A 78 -17.47 -9.54 2.98
C TYR A 78 -17.24 -9.18 1.52
N ILE A 79 -17.85 -8.08 1.11
CA ILE A 79 -17.90 -7.66 -0.29
C ILE A 79 -16.98 -6.47 -0.52
N GLU A 80 -16.09 -6.57 -1.52
CA GLU A 80 -15.33 -5.42 -2.01
C GLU A 80 -16.27 -4.52 -2.81
N VAL A 81 -16.24 -3.23 -2.52
CA VAL A 81 -17.09 -2.23 -3.16
C VAL A 81 -16.24 -1.07 -3.66
N GLU A 82 -16.80 -0.30 -4.61
CA GLU A 82 -16.24 0.96 -5.09
C GLU A 82 -17.23 2.08 -4.80
N THR A 83 -16.78 3.09 -4.06
CA THR A 83 -17.58 4.27 -3.72
C THR A 83 -17.09 5.51 -4.48
N PRO A 84 -17.92 6.57 -4.62
CA PRO A 84 -17.58 7.73 -5.42
C PRO A 84 -16.30 8.44 -4.98
N VAL A 85 -15.42 8.71 -5.92
CA VAL A 85 -14.21 9.55 -5.73
C VAL A 85 -14.58 11.03 -5.71
N LEU A 86 -15.47 11.45 -6.62
CA LEU A 86 -15.98 12.82 -6.68
C LEU A 86 -17.17 12.96 -5.75
N GLN A 87 -17.07 13.87 -4.79
CA GLN A 87 -18.06 14.08 -3.75
C GLN A 87 -18.55 15.52 -3.75
N SER A 88 -19.83 15.73 -3.50
CA SER A 88 -20.41 17.08 -3.35
C SER A 88 -20.06 17.69 -2.00
N ILE A 89 -19.85 16.86 -0.98
CA ILE A 89 -19.47 17.27 0.38
C ILE A 89 -18.35 16.35 0.86
N PRO A 90 -17.17 16.88 1.14
CA PRO A 90 -16.09 16.08 1.71
C PRO A 90 -16.42 15.71 3.16
N GLY A 91 -16.07 14.48 3.58
CA GLY A 91 -16.36 14.02 4.94
C GLY A 91 -15.65 12.70 5.26
N GLY A 92 -15.79 12.25 6.53
CA GLY A 92 -15.18 11.01 7.02
C GLY A 92 -13.75 11.17 7.57
N ALA A 93 -13.15 12.37 7.46
CA ALA A 93 -11.85 12.67 8.03
C ALA A 93 -11.68 14.18 8.23
N ALA A 94 -10.71 14.58 9.05
CA ALA A 94 -10.29 15.96 9.22
C ALA A 94 -9.08 16.24 8.31
N ALA A 95 -9.33 16.55 7.04
CA ALA A 95 -8.30 16.82 6.04
C ALA A 95 -8.79 17.88 5.03
N ARG A 96 -7.84 18.57 4.38
CA ARG A 96 -8.15 19.54 3.34
C ARG A 96 -8.36 18.80 2.01
N PRO A 97 -9.53 18.96 1.32
CA PRO A 97 -9.79 18.31 0.05
C PRO A 97 -9.11 19.03 -1.12
N PHE A 98 -8.87 18.30 -2.22
CA PHE A 98 -8.71 18.90 -3.54
C PHE A 98 -10.08 19.27 -4.09
N ILE A 99 -10.19 20.44 -4.69
CA ILE A 99 -11.43 20.97 -5.26
C ILE A 99 -11.33 20.92 -6.78
N THR A 100 -12.38 20.46 -7.43
CA THR A 100 -12.53 20.49 -8.88
C THR A 100 -13.90 21.07 -9.27
N HIS A 101 -14.16 21.24 -10.56
CA HIS A 101 -15.39 21.80 -11.07
C HIS A 101 -16.04 20.87 -12.09
N HIS A 102 -17.35 20.65 -11.97
CA HIS A 102 -18.13 19.90 -12.95
C HIS A 102 -18.70 20.86 -13.98
N ASN A 103 -18.09 20.92 -15.16
CA ASN A 103 -18.41 21.95 -16.17
C ASN A 103 -19.89 21.99 -16.60
N THR A 104 -20.49 20.82 -16.85
CA THR A 104 -21.87 20.75 -17.34
C THR A 104 -22.91 21.13 -16.29
N LEU A 105 -22.66 20.78 -15.04
CA LEU A 105 -23.56 21.06 -13.92
C LEU A 105 -23.26 22.39 -13.24
N ASP A 106 -22.13 23.01 -13.58
CA ASP A 106 -21.64 24.26 -12.99
C ASP A 106 -21.56 24.22 -11.45
N ILE A 107 -21.04 23.14 -10.90
CA ILE A 107 -20.92 22.92 -9.46
C ILE A 107 -19.50 22.55 -9.04
N PRO A 108 -19.05 22.94 -7.83
CA PRO A 108 -17.82 22.44 -7.25
C PRO A 108 -17.99 20.97 -6.81
N LEU A 109 -16.95 20.17 -7.04
CA LEU A 109 -16.81 18.82 -6.51
C LEU A 109 -15.49 18.69 -5.79
N TYR A 110 -15.42 17.72 -4.90
CA TYR A 110 -14.26 17.46 -4.06
C TYR A 110 -13.75 16.05 -4.31
N LEU A 111 -12.44 15.89 -4.46
CA LEU A 111 -11.84 14.57 -4.38
C LEU A 111 -11.94 14.05 -2.94
N ARG A 112 -12.38 12.82 -2.77
CA ARG A 112 -12.62 12.23 -1.44
C ARG A 112 -11.38 12.25 -0.56
N ILE A 113 -11.54 12.62 0.69
CA ILE A 113 -10.54 12.55 1.75
C ILE A 113 -10.61 11.24 2.54
N ALA A 114 -11.78 10.58 2.50
CA ALA A 114 -12.08 9.28 3.09
C ALA A 114 -13.29 8.65 2.37
N ASN A 115 -13.48 7.36 2.50
CA ASN A 115 -14.62 6.61 1.96
C ASN A 115 -15.61 6.16 3.04
N GLU A 116 -15.36 6.50 4.31
CA GLU A 116 -16.11 6.11 5.50
C GLU A 116 -17.64 6.24 5.35
N LEU A 117 -18.12 7.44 4.97
CA LEU A 117 -19.54 7.72 4.99
C LEU A 117 -20.33 6.89 3.97
N TYR A 118 -19.74 6.57 2.83
CA TYR A 118 -20.36 5.70 1.83
C TYR A 118 -20.40 4.25 2.28
N LEU A 119 -19.32 3.75 2.89
CA LEU A 119 -19.29 2.39 3.43
C LEU A 119 -20.31 2.21 4.57
N LYS A 120 -20.46 3.20 5.45
CA LYS A 120 -21.51 3.19 6.48
C LYS A 120 -22.92 3.15 5.89
N ARG A 121 -23.17 3.86 4.78
CA ARG A 121 -24.48 3.80 4.08
C ARG A 121 -24.77 2.41 3.52
N LEU A 122 -23.76 1.68 3.08
CA LEU A 122 -23.93 0.31 2.60
C LEU A 122 -24.31 -0.64 3.75
N ILE A 123 -23.75 -0.46 4.94
CA ILE A 123 -24.17 -1.19 6.15
C ILE A 123 -25.63 -0.86 6.50
N VAL A 124 -26.04 0.41 6.46
CA VAL A 124 -27.44 0.81 6.64
C VAL A 124 -28.33 0.20 5.57
N GLY A 125 -27.83 0.05 4.35
CA GLY A 125 -28.50 -0.62 3.23
C GLY A 125 -28.64 -2.14 3.37
N GLY A 126 -28.09 -2.75 4.44
CA GLY A 126 -28.27 -4.16 4.76
C GLY A 126 -27.10 -5.08 4.43
N PHE A 127 -25.95 -4.56 4.04
CA PHE A 127 -24.75 -5.39 3.93
C PHE A 127 -24.21 -5.76 5.32
N GLU A 128 -23.82 -7.01 5.52
CA GLU A 128 -23.23 -7.47 6.77
C GLU A 128 -21.77 -7.04 6.92
N GLY A 129 -21.03 -6.96 5.82
CA GLY A 129 -19.67 -6.49 5.79
C GLY A 129 -19.24 -6.03 4.41
N VAL A 130 -18.62 -4.86 4.34
CA VAL A 130 -18.10 -4.27 3.10
C VAL A 130 -16.70 -3.73 3.33
N TYR A 131 -15.87 -3.75 2.30
CA TYR A 131 -14.54 -3.15 2.35
C TYR A 131 -14.19 -2.50 1.01
N GLU A 132 -13.25 -1.57 1.05
CA GLU A 132 -12.77 -0.89 -0.16
C GLU A 132 -11.27 -0.63 -0.07
N PHE A 133 -10.53 -1.02 -1.11
CA PHE A 133 -9.20 -0.50 -1.37
C PHE A 133 -9.34 0.79 -2.18
N SER A 134 -9.30 1.91 -1.49
CA SER A 134 -9.60 3.21 -2.07
C SER A 134 -8.36 4.07 -2.32
N ARG A 135 -8.45 4.95 -3.32
CA ARG A 135 -7.59 6.13 -3.40
C ARG A 135 -8.25 7.27 -2.67
N ASN A 136 -7.57 7.81 -1.66
CA ASN A 136 -7.97 9.01 -0.95
C ASN A 136 -6.98 10.13 -1.24
N PHE A 137 -7.47 11.37 -1.16
CA PHE A 137 -6.75 12.57 -1.58
C PHE A 137 -6.79 13.60 -0.46
N ARG A 138 -5.62 14.07 -0.01
CA ARG A 138 -5.52 15.11 1.01
C ARG A 138 -4.58 16.19 0.53
N ASN A 139 -5.09 17.43 0.38
CA ASN A 139 -4.34 18.58 -0.10
C ASN A 139 -3.51 19.21 1.04
N GLU A 140 -2.50 18.47 1.46
CA GLU A 140 -1.64 18.80 2.60
C GLU A 140 -0.17 18.60 2.22
N GLY A 141 0.74 18.86 3.17
CA GLY A 141 2.18 18.71 2.96
C GLY A 141 2.60 17.26 2.62
N MET A 142 3.74 17.13 1.95
CA MET A 142 4.37 15.86 1.62
C MET A 142 5.61 15.63 2.47
N ASP A 143 5.80 14.40 2.93
CA ASP A 143 7.01 13.91 3.58
C ASP A 143 7.26 12.43 3.27
N ARG A 144 8.14 11.77 4.01
CA ARG A 144 8.46 10.33 3.79
C ARG A 144 7.28 9.39 4.03
N THR A 145 6.30 9.80 4.81
CA THR A 145 5.15 8.99 5.26
C THR A 145 3.81 9.52 4.79
N HIS A 146 3.78 10.75 4.27
CA HIS A 146 2.56 11.41 3.80
C HIS A 146 2.67 11.76 2.32
N ASN A 147 1.68 11.35 1.56
CA ASN A 147 1.53 11.69 0.16
C ASN A 147 0.10 12.22 -0.09
N PRO A 148 -0.07 13.25 -0.93
CA PRO A 148 -1.41 13.82 -1.21
C PRO A 148 -2.41 12.81 -1.78
N GLU A 149 -1.91 11.76 -2.42
CA GLU A 149 -2.67 10.65 -2.96
C GLU A 149 -2.13 9.35 -2.37
N PHE A 150 -2.98 8.56 -1.72
CA PHE A 150 -2.56 7.32 -1.07
C PHE A 150 -3.64 6.24 -1.15
N THR A 151 -3.22 5.00 -1.01
CA THR A 151 -4.13 3.86 -0.90
C THR A 151 -4.54 3.69 0.56
N CYS A 152 -5.85 3.65 0.79
CA CYS A 152 -6.46 3.32 2.08
C CYS A 152 -7.25 2.02 1.94
N LEU A 153 -7.25 1.20 2.97
CA LEU A 153 -8.15 0.08 3.13
C LEU A 153 -9.06 0.37 4.31
N GLU A 154 -10.35 0.39 4.06
CA GLU A 154 -11.36 0.49 5.11
C GLU A 154 -12.32 -0.70 5.03
N ILE A 155 -12.74 -1.18 6.20
CA ILE A 155 -13.71 -2.25 6.36
C ILE A 155 -14.77 -1.85 7.37
N TYR A 156 -16.03 -2.15 7.07
CA TYR A 156 -17.18 -1.93 7.94
C TYR A 156 -17.97 -3.22 8.07
N VAL A 157 -18.26 -3.61 9.31
CA VAL A 157 -18.94 -4.87 9.62
C VAL A 157 -20.06 -4.61 10.61
N ALA A 158 -21.28 -5.05 10.29
CA ALA A 158 -22.43 -4.90 11.14
C ALA A 158 -22.32 -5.74 12.43
N TYR A 159 -22.86 -5.23 13.53
CA TYR A 159 -23.01 -5.93 14.82
C TYR A 159 -21.70 -6.48 15.41
N LYS A 160 -20.55 -5.85 15.11
CA LYS A 160 -19.24 -6.18 15.67
C LYS A 160 -18.72 -5.02 16.49
N ASP A 161 -18.02 -5.34 17.58
CA ASP A 161 -17.37 -4.37 18.45
C ASP A 161 -15.85 -4.25 18.13
N TYR A 162 -15.19 -3.39 18.86
CA TYR A 162 -13.76 -3.17 18.66
C TYR A 162 -12.89 -4.35 19.13
N PHE A 163 -13.33 -5.17 20.07
CA PHE A 163 -12.61 -6.38 20.48
C PHE A 163 -12.56 -7.39 19.33
N TRP A 164 -13.72 -7.60 18.70
CA TRP A 164 -13.80 -8.44 17.50
C TRP A 164 -12.89 -7.89 16.38
N MET A 165 -12.87 -6.56 16.19
CA MET A 165 -12.04 -5.93 15.15
C MET A 165 -10.54 -6.07 15.45
N MET A 166 -10.15 -6.05 16.73
CA MET A 166 -8.76 -6.35 17.12
C MET A 166 -8.37 -7.77 16.73
N ASP A 167 -9.19 -8.77 17.10
CA ASP A 167 -8.91 -10.17 16.75
C ASP A 167 -8.91 -10.42 15.24
N PHE A 168 -9.81 -9.78 14.52
CA PHE A 168 -9.89 -9.82 13.06
C PHE A 168 -8.62 -9.23 12.41
N THR A 169 -8.16 -8.09 12.91
CA THR A 169 -6.95 -7.42 12.41
C THR A 169 -5.70 -8.26 12.65
N GLU A 170 -5.57 -8.86 13.84
CA GLU A 170 -4.47 -9.76 14.15
C GLU A 170 -4.42 -10.97 13.21
N GLN A 171 -5.59 -11.58 12.96
CA GLN A 171 -5.71 -12.71 12.01
C GLN A 171 -5.28 -12.32 10.61
N MET A 172 -5.69 -11.15 10.13
CA MET A 172 -5.31 -10.62 8.84
C MET A 172 -3.79 -10.42 8.73
N ILE A 173 -3.19 -9.76 9.73
CA ILE A 173 -1.75 -9.46 9.75
C ILE A 173 -0.91 -10.75 9.79
N GLU A 174 -1.25 -11.70 10.66
CA GLU A 174 -0.58 -12.99 10.72
C GLU A 174 -0.66 -13.75 9.39
N LYS A 175 -1.86 -13.78 8.76
CA LYS A 175 -2.07 -14.42 7.46
C LYS A 175 -1.22 -13.77 6.36
N VAL A 176 -1.09 -12.45 6.36
CA VAL A 176 -0.24 -11.72 5.42
C VAL A 176 1.23 -12.06 5.65
N ALA A 177 1.71 -12.09 6.89
CA ALA A 177 3.09 -12.46 7.20
C ALA A 177 3.42 -13.87 6.71
N LEU A 178 2.56 -14.84 7.00
CA LEU A 178 2.70 -16.22 6.53
C LEU A 178 2.69 -16.32 5.00
N ALA A 179 1.80 -15.60 4.34
CA ALA A 179 1.73 -15.60 2.88
C ALA A 179 3.00 -15.04 2.24
N LEU A 180 3.60 -13.99 2.81
CA LEU A 180 4.79 -13.34 2.26
C LEU A 180 6.09 -14.08 2.57
N HIS A 181 6.24 -14.50 3.82
CA HIS A 181 7.52 -14.95 4.38
C HIS A 181 7.52 -16.44 4.72
N GLY A 182 6.37 -17.12 4.70
CA GLY A 182 6.24 -18.52 5.14
C GLY A 182 6.35 -18.70 6.65
N GLN A 183 6.51 -17.63 7.41
CA GLN A 183 6.67 -17.60 8.87
C GLN A 183 6.17 -16.29 9.45
N THR A 184 5.92 -16.23 10.76
CA THR A 184 5.45 -15.01 11.43
C THR A 184 6.58 -14.09 11.86
N LYS A 185 7.78 -14.63 12.09
CA LYS A 185 8.95 -13.86 12.50
C LYS A 185 9.69 -13.30 11.29
N VAL A 186 9.85 -11.99 11.25
CA VAL A 186 10.44 -11.26 10.12
C VAL A 186 11.54 -10.34 10.63
N GLN A 187 12.71 -10.40 9.98
CA GLN A 187 13.82 -9.51 10.28
C GLN A 187 13.62 -8.16 9.58
N LEU A 188 13.69 -7.08 10.33
CA LEU A 188 13.66 -5.71 9.84
C LEU A 188 14.88 -4.93 10.35
N GLY A 189 15.92 -4.85 9.54
CA GLY A 189 17.20 -4.31 9.96
C GLY A 189 17.80 -5.18 11.07
N ASP A 190 18.08 -4.59 12.23
CA ASP A 190 18.58 -5.23 13.43
C ASP A 190 17.50 -5.78 14.37
N LYS A 191 16.22 -5.62 14.03
CA LYS A 191 15.08 -6.05 14.85
C LYS A 191 14.36 -7.24 14.25
N GLU A 192 14.01 -8.22 15.08
CA GLU A 192 13.05 -9.27 14.75
C GLU A 192 11.65 -8.82 15.17
N ILE A 193 10.69 -8.90 14.26
CA ILE A 193 9.28 -8.61 14.53
C ILE A 193 8.50 -9.92 14.39
N ASP A 194 7.75 -10.29 15.42
CA ASP A 194 6.87 -11.46 15.39
C ASP A 194 5.41 -11.03 15.19
N PHE A 195 4.84 -11.44 14.07
CA PHE A 195 3.44 -11.21 13.70
C PHE A 195 2.49 -12.32 14.18
N LYS A 196 2.96 -13.22 15.06
CA LYS A 196 2.14 -14.29 15.62
C LYS A 196 1.14 -13.73 16.64
N ARG A 197 -0.13 -14.15 16.52
CA ARG A 197 -1.17 -13.84 17.50
C ARG A 197 -0.99 -14.62 18.81
N PRO A 198 -1.55 -14.14 19.96
CA PRO A 198 -2.24 -12.83 20.13
C PRO A 198 -1.25 -11.68 20.29
N PHE A 199 -1.64 -10.49 19.83
CA PHE A 199 -0.88 -9.27 20.08
C PHE A 199 -1.16 -8.72 21.48
N ALA A 200 -0.21 -7.97 22.04
CA ALA A 200 -0.39 -7.33 23.33
C ALA A 200 -1.56 -6.34 23.31
N ARG A 201 -2.39 -6.38 24.34
CA ARG A 201 -3.50 -5.45 24.56
C ARG A 201 -3.05 -4.41 25.59
N VAL A 202 -2.72 -3.23 25.13
CA VAL A 202 -2.22 -2.14 25.99
C VAL A 202 -3.11 -0.92 25.80
N SER A 203 -3.57 -0.34 26.92
CA SER A 203 -4.29 0.93 26.83
C SER A 203 -3.33 2.06 26.46
N MET A 204 -3.85 3.13 25.82
CA MET A 204 -3.02 4.31 25.50
C MET A 204 -2.37 4.89 26.76
N ARG A 205 -3.10 4.92 27.89
CA ARG A 205 -2.58 5.40 29.16
C ARG A 205 -1.40 4.55 29.65
N ASP A 206 -1.57 3.24 29.66
CA ASP A 206 -0.54 2.32 30.15
C ASP A 206 0.70 2.36 29.25
N ALA A 207 0.51 2.44 27.92
CA ALA A 207 1.62 2.61 26.98
C ALA A 207 2.39 3.91 27.22
N ILE A 208 1.69 5.03 27.49
CA ILE A 208 2.35 6.29 27.82
C ILE A 208 3.14 6.14 29.13
N MET A 209 2.51 5.60 30.19
CA MET A 209 3.17 5.39 31.49
C MET A 209 4.41 4.50 31.36
N GLU A 210 4.33 3.42 30.59
CA GLU A 210 5.43 2.46 30.40
C GLU A 210 6.63 3.09 29.65
N HIS A 211 6.36 3.90 28.61
CA HIS A 211 7.41 4.41 27.73
C HIS A 211 7.91 5.81 28.09
N THR A 212 7.18 6.58 28.86
CA THR A 212 7.57 7.95 29.24
C THR A 212 7.84 8.13 30.73
N GLY A 213 7.38 7.20 31.57
CA GLY A 213 7.50 7.27 33.03
C GLY A 213 6.55 8.28 33.70
N TYR A 214 5.53 8.79 32.97
CA TYR A 214 4.51 9.72 33.49
C TYR A 214 3.22 9.01 33.90
#